data_41a50d99726e38ccb8cb2199fc3eaab3
#
_entry.id   41a50d99726e38ccb8cb2199fc3eaab3
#
_cell.length_a   1.000
_cell.length_b   1.000
_cell.length_c   1.000
_cell.angle_alpha   90.00
_cell.angle_beta   90.00
_cell.angle_gamma   90.00
#
_symmetry.space_group_name_H-M   'P 1'
#
loop_
_entity.id
_entity.type
_entity.pdbx_description
1 polymer ?
#
loop_
_entity_poly.entity_id
_entity_poly.type
_entity_poly.pdbx_seq_one_letter_code
_entity_poly.pdbx_strand_id
1 'polypeptide(L)'
;MKILVISLAGIGDTLFATPLMHELRASYPDACIDALVMWPGAKGLLEGNPHLNGVWQKNLISEGRVGGLKFLWQLRRRHYDVSINTYPQSRIAYRLVARFINARVRISHEYDNGSLLDRLLVNRTVAQDYERHSIDNNLACLACLGAKAVLAEHDYEIYLSAAELAWAEEFIATTELSGRPILGLHVGSGGTKNLPLRRWPLGHYLELVGRLERARPELAILLFGGPEEQSEHARLLAEAGGGRVLHPATRDLRQAAALLRHCDVFLSVDTVFMHLAAAVKVPGQIVIETPTWNKPIQPYRNPFVLVKNPVVAGRNLEYYRYDGRGIRGTPQALAHCMASVPVEEAYRAVEEALKRRS
;
A
#
# COMPACT_ATOMS: atom_id res chain seq x y z
N MET A 1 -27.52 5.47 10.94
CA MET A 1 -26.97 5.62 9.56
C MET A 1 -26.10 4.44 9.24
N LYS A 2 -26.14 3.92 8.00
CA LYS A 2 -25.27 2.82 7.53
C LYS A 2 -24.36 3.32 6.42
N ILE A 3 -23.04 3.19 6.59
CA ILE A 3 -22.03 3.66 5.66
C ILE A 3 -21.23 2.48 5.13
N LEU A 4 -20.96 2.44 3.83
CA LEU A 4 -20.09 1.47 3.20
C LEU A 4 -18.89 2.18 2.55
N VAL A 5 -17.69 1.92 3.05
CA VAL A 5 -16.43 2.37 2.43
C VAL A 5 -16.00 1.32 1.42
N ILE A 6 -15.91 1.69 0.15
CA ILE A 6 -15.59 0.79 -0.96
C ILE A 6 -14.14 1.00 -1.38
N SER A 7 -13.26 0.03 -1.10
CA SER A 7 -11.82 0.05 -1.44
C SER A 7 -11.45 -1.20 -2.24
N LEU A 8 -11.69 -1.17 -3.55
CA LEU A 8 -11.55 -2.32 -4.47
C LEU A 8 -10.27 -2.27 -5.32
N ALA A 9 -9.40 -1.28 -5.13
CA ALA A 9 -8.16 -1.16 -5.88
C ALA A 9 -7.07 -2.11 -5.35
N GLY A 10 -5.87 -1.64 -5.06
CA GLY A 10 -4.79 -2.46 -4.50
C GLY A 10 -4.91 -2.69 -2.99
N ILE A 11 -4.10 -3.61 -2.47
CA ILE A 11 -4.03 -3.85 -1.02
C ILE A 11 -3.48 -2.61 -0.30
N GLY A 12 -2.43 -1.98 -0.86
CA GLY A 12 -1.87 -0.73 -0.33
C GLY A 12 -2.88 0.42 -0.35
N ASP A 13 -3.74 0.49 -1.38
CA ASP A 13 -4.79 1.52 -1.46
C ASP A 13 -5.82 1.41 -0.34
N THR A 14 -5.97 0.23 0.27
CA THR A 14 -6.85 0.05 1.42
C THR A 14 -6.33 0.77 2.66
N LEU A 15 -5.01 0.87 2.83
CA LEU A 15 -4.42 1.67 3.91
C LEU A 15 -4.72 3.16 3.76
N PHE A 16 -4.82 3.67 2.51
CA PHE A 16 -5.24 5.07 2.28
C PHE A 16 -6.66 5.38 2.73
N ALA A 17 -7.49 4.36 2.89
CA ALA A 17 -8.87 4.52 3.34
C ALA A 17 -9.03 4.47 4.86
N THR A 18 -8.02 4.00 5.61
CA THR A 18 -8.15 3.82 7.06
C THR A 18 -8.37 5.13 7.81
N PRO A 19 -7.69 6.26 7.48
CA PRO A 19 -7.98 7.53 8.14
C PRO A 19 -9.40 8.05 7.88
N LEU A 20 -9.94 7.81 6.69
CA LEU A 20 -11.35 8.13 6.40
C LEU A 20 -12.31 7.28 7.25
N MET A 21 -12.00 6.00 7.46
CA MET A 21 -12.82 5.11 8.30
C MET A 21 -12.85 5.61 9.76
N HIS A 22 -11.70 6.02 10.29
CA HIS A 22 -11.61 6.63 11.62
C HIS A 22 -12.38 7.95 11.70
N GLU A 23 -12.18 8.83 10.74
CA GLU A 23 -12.88 10.12 10.70
C GLU A 23 -14.41 9.94 10.60
N LEU A 24 -14.87 8.97 9.81
CA LEU A 24 -16.29 8.64 9.73
C LEU A 24 -16.83 8.14 11.06
N ARG A 25 -16.06 7.36 11.82
CA ARG A 25 -16.44 6.92 13.16
C ARG A 25 -16.49 8.08 14.15
N ALA A 26 -15.50 8.98 14.09
CA ALA A 26 -15.46 10.17 14.94
C ALA A 26 -16.62 11.13 14.62
N SER A 27 -16.91 11.35 13.35
CA SER A 27 -18.01 12.23 12.89
C SER A 27 -19.41 11.62 13.12
N TYR A 28 -19.51 10.30 13.09
CA TYR A 28 -20.79 9.56 13.20
C TYR A 28 -20.65 8.37 14.17
N PRO A 29 -20.56 8.62 15.49
CA PRO A 29 -20.27 7.58 16.49
C PRO A 29 -21.24 6.38 16.46
N ASP A 30 -22.52 6.63 16.21
CA ASP A 30 -23.58 5.62 16.20
C ASP A 30 -23.82 4.99 14.82
N ALA A 31 -23.01 5.33 13.81
CA ALA A 31 -23.18 4.78 12.48
C ALA A 31 -22.69 3.33 12.41
N CYS A 32 -23.39 2.48 11.64
CA CYS A 32 -22.84 1.19 11.22
C CYS A 32 -21.93 1.43 10.01
N ILE A 33 -20.63 1.27 10.19
CA ILE A 33 -19.61 1.52 9.16
C ILE A 33 -19.01 0.19 8.75
N ASP A 34 -19.23 -0.20 7.50
CA ASP A 34 -18.66 -1.41 6.90
C ASP A 34 -17.65 -1.01 5.81
N ALA A 35 -16.67 -1.88 5.57
CA ALA A 35 -15.75 -1.78 4.45
C ALA A 35 -16.01 -2.89 3.42
N LEU A 36 -15.88 -2.58 2.14
CA LEU A 36 -15.86 -3.54 1.04
C LEU A 36 -14.50 -3.52 0.37
N VAL A 37 -13.80 -4.66 0.37
CA VAL A 37 -12.49 -4.83 -0.23
C VAL A 37 -12.46 -6.00 -1.22
N MET A 38 -11.52 -5.97 -2.18
CA MET A 38 -11.40 -7.02 -3.18
C MET A 38 -10.51 -8.17 -2.73
N TRP A 39 -9.37 -7.85 -2.11
CA TRP A 39 -8.29 -8.79 -1.86
C TRP A 39 -8.29 -9.33 -0.44
N PRO A 40 -7.98 -10.62 -0.23
CA PRO A 40 -7.85 -11.18 1.12
C PRO A 40 -6.85 -10.42 2.00
N GLY A 41 -5.69 -10.03 1.43
CA GLY A 41 -4.70 -9.23 2.16
C GLY A 41 -5.24 -7.87 2.62
N ALA A 42 -6.11 -7.22 1.82
CA ALA A 42 -6.78 -5.98 2.22
C ALA A 42 -7.77 -6.21 3.39
N LYS A 43 -8.49 -7.35 3.39
CA LYS A 43 -9.33 -7.73 4.54
C LYS A 43 -8.49 -7.93 5.79
N GLY A 44 -7.38 -8.67 5.68
CA GLY A 44 -6.45 -8.87 6.80
C GLY A 44 -5.95 -7.54 7.38
N LEU A 45 -5.57 -6.56 6.54
CA LEU A 45 -5.10 -5.25 7.02
C LEU A 45 -6.16 -4.50 7.85
N LEU A 46 -7.45 -4.71 7.57
CA LEU A 46 -8.55 -4.07 8.31
C LEU A 46 -9.02 -4.88 9.53
N GLU A 47 -8.45 -6.06 9.78
CA GLU A 47 -8.81 -6.88 10.93
C GLU A 47 -8.46 -6.15 12.24
N GLY A 48 -9.36 -6.20 13.20
CA GLY A 48 -9.19 -5.51 14.48
C GLY A 48 -9.37 -3.98 14.41
N ASN A 49 -9.74 -3.41 13.26
CA ASN A 49 -10.00 -1.97 13.15
C ASN A 49 -11.25 -1.59 13.95
N PRO A 50 -11.12 -0.78 15.04
CA PRO A 50 -12.23 -0.46 15.95
C PRO A 50 -13.25 0.49 15.32
N HIS A 51 -12.94 1.10 14.18
CA HIS A 51 -13.80 2.06 13.51
C HIS A 51 -14.80 1.38 12.56
N LEU A 52 -14.63 0.07 12.31
CA LEU A 52 -15.49 -0.72 11.43
C LEU A 52 -16.40 -1.67 12.21
N ASN A 53 -17.64 -1.85 11.72
CA ASN A 53 -18.56 -2.87 12.20
C ASN A 53 -18.40 -4.20 11.43
N GLY A 54 -17.93 -4.13 10.17
CA GLY A 54 -17.71 -5.31 9.37
C GLY A 54 -16.83 -5.06 8.16
N VAL A 55 -16.15 -6.11 7.70
CA VAL A 55 -15.34 -6.09 6.48
C VAL A 55 -15.83 -7.15 5.52
N TRP A 56 -16.34 -6.72 4.39
CA TRP A 56 -16.81 -7.54 3.29
C TRP A 56 -15.68 -7.74 2.29
N GLN A 57 -15.36 -8.98 1.94
CA GLN A 57 -14.32 -9.29 0.97
C GLN A 57 -14.87 -10.16 -0.15
N LYS A 58 -14.62 -9.77 -1.39
CA LYS A 58 -14.94 -10.58 -2.57
C LYS A 58 -14.05 -10.19 -3.74
N ASN A 59 -13.38 -11.17 -4.33
CA ASN A 59 -12.68 -10.96 -5.60
C ASN A 59 -13.70 -10.99 -6.76
N LEU A 60 -14.19 -9.80 -7.12
CA LEU A 60 -15.21 -9.62 -8.17
C LEU A 60 -14.68 -9.92 -9.59
N ILE A 61 -13.37 -10.14 -9.75
CA ILE A 61 -12.73 -10.42 -11.05
C ILE A 61 -12.67 -11.93 -11.31
N SER A 62 -12.21 -12.70 -10.32
CA SER A 62 -11.87 -14.12 -10.52
C SER A 62 -12.94 -15.11 -10.03
N GLU A 63 -13.85 -14.70 -9.13
CA GLU A 63 -14.79 -15.63 -8.49
C GLU A 63 -16.12 -15.81 -9.24
N GLY A 64 -16.14 -15.49 -10.52
CA GLY A 64 -17.28 -15.71 -11.40
C GLY A 64 -18.42 -14.69 -11.27
N ARG A 65 -19.10 -14.42 -12.38
CA ARG A 65 -20.14 -13.36 -12.46
C ARG A 65 -21.34 -13.62 -11.54
N VAL A 66 -21.80 -14.87 -11.47
CA VAL A 66 -22.97 -15.25 -10.66
C VAL A 66 -22.67 -15.09 -9.17
N GLY A 67 -21.51 -15.57 -8.72
CA GLY A 67 -21.06 -15.42 -7.32
C GLY A 67 -20.90 -13.94 -6.93
N GLY A 68 -20.30 -13.15 -7.81
CA GLY A 68 -20.17 -11.71 -7.63
C GLY A 68 -21.53 -11.00 -7.51
N LEU A 69 -22.50 -11.31 -8.40
CA LEU A 69 -23.82 -10.72 -8.35
C LEU A 69 -24.61 -11.10 -7.08
N LYS A 70 -24.57 -12.37 -6.66
CA LYS A 70 -25.20 -12.82 -5.40
C LYS A 70 -24.61 -12.05 -4.20
N PHE A 71 -23.30 -11.89 -4.15
CA PHE A 71 -22.63 -11.17 -3.09
C PHE A 71 -23.03 -9.67 -3.08
N LEU A 72 -23.00 -9.01 -4.23
CA LEU A 72 -23.45 -7.62 -4.33
C LEU A 72 -24.94 -7.45 -3.97
N TRP A 73 -25.76 -8.45 -4.27
CA TRP A 73 -27.16 -8.47 -3.85
C TRP A 73 -27.31 -8.55 -2.33
N GLN A 74 -26.46 -9.33 -1.65
CA GLN A 74 -26.43 -9.35 -0.17
C GLN A 74 -26.11 -7.96 0.39
N LEU A 75 -25.10 -7.27 -0.18
CA LEU A 75 -24.77 -5.91 0.24
C LEU A 75 -25.91 -4.93 -0.04
N ARG A 76 -26.60 -5.03 -1.20
CA ARG A 76 -27.77 -4.21 -1.52
C ARG A 76 -28.88 -4.38 -0.48
N ARG A 77 -29.12 -5.59 0.02
CA ARG A 77 -30.11 -5.88 1.06
C ARG A 77 -29.76 -5.31 2.44
N ARG A 78 -28.53 -4.85 2.65
CA ARG A 78 -28.12 -4.14 3.87
C ARG A 78 -28.69 -2.73 3.96
N HIS A 79 -29.16 -2.17 2.82
CA HIS A 79 -29.74 -0.82 2.72
C HIS A 79 -28.81 0.25 3.32
N TYR A 80 -27.61 0.39 2.72
CA TYR A 80 -26.71 1.46 3.10
C TYR A 80 -27.27 2.83 2.74
N ASP A 81 -27.13 3.79 3.66
CA ASP A 81 -27.48 5.19 3.42
C ASP A 81 -26.43 5.86 2.53
N VAL A 82 -25.16 5.55 2.78
CA VAL A 82 -23.99 6.13 2.12
C VAL A 82 -23.06 5.04 1.61
N SER A 83 -22.51 5.22 0.41
CA SER A 83 -21.34 4.48 -0.06
C SER A 83 -20.28 5.45 -0.55
N ILE A 84 -19.02 5.19 -0.23
CA ILE A 84 -17.88 6.03 -0.57
C ILE A 84 -16.86 5.18 -1.33
N ASN A 85 -16.66 5.46 -2.62
CA ASN A 85 -15.60 4.87 -3.40
C ASN A 85 -14.30 5.63 -3.12
N THR A 86 -13.34 4.97 -2.49
CA THR A 86 -12.06 5.58 -2.12
C THR A 86 -11.15 5.79 -3.34
N TYR A 87 -10.21 6.69 -3.24
CA TYR A 87 -9.16 6.90 -4.22
C TYR A 87 -8.07 5.79 -4.07
N PRO A 88 -7.46 5.25 -5.14
CA PRO A 88 -7.74 5.53 -6.55
C PRO A 88 -8.67 4.47 -7.18
N GLN A 89 -9.87 4.82 -7.53
CA GLN A 89 -10.83 3.91 -8.16
C GLN A 89 -11.41 4.50 -9.46
N SER A 90 -10.53 4.83 -10.42
CA SER A 90 -10.90 5.53 -11.66
C SER A 90 -11.70 4.70 -12.67
N ARG A 91 -11.72 3.35 -12.57
CA ARG A 91 -12.45 2.50 -13.51
C ARG A 91 -13.96 2.57 -13.28
N ILE A 92 -14.72 2.65 -14.35
CA ILE A 92 -16.21 2.64 -14.32
C ILE A 92 -16.78 1.44 -13.54
N ALA A 93 -16.09 0.28 -13.58
CA ALA A 93 -16.51 -0.93 -12.87
C ALA A 93 -16.72 -0.71 -11.37
N TYR A 94 -15.89 0.12 -10.72
CA TYR A 94 -16.03 0.41 -9.30
C TYR A 94 -17.31 1.22 -9.01
N ARG A 95 -17.67 2.15 -9.89
CA ARG A 95 -18.90 2.93 -9.79
C ARG A 95 -20.14 2.09 -10.12
N LEU A 96 -20.01 1.10 -11.02
CA LEU A 96 -21.07 0.10 -11.26
C LEU A 96 -21.34 -0.72 -10.00
N VAL A 97 -20.33 -1.13 -9.25
CA VAL A 97 -20.49 -1.81 -7.95
C VAL A 97 -21.29 -0.92 -6.98
N ALA A 98 -20.88 0.35 -6.81
CA ALA A 98 -21.61 1.29 -5.95
C ALA A 98 -23.06 1.48 -6.40
N ARG A 99 -23.31 1.59 -7.71
CA ARG A 99 -24.66 1.72 -8.29
C ARG A 99 -25.51 0.48 -8.05
N PHE A 100 -24.92 -0.72 -8.14
CA PHE A 100 -25.64 -1.98 -7.90
C PHE A 100 -26.02 -2.12 -6.42
N ILE A 101 -25.11 -1.81 -5.49
CA ILE A 101 -25.38 -1.79 -4.05
C ILE A 101 -26.47 -0.77 -3.72
N ASN A 102 -26.53 0.32 -4.45
CA ASN A 102 -27.61 1.30 -4.47
C ASN A 102 -27.83 2.01 -3.12
N ALA A 103 -26.74 2.43 -2.47
CA ALA A 103 -26.84 3.37 -1.35
C ALA A 103 -27.54 4.67 -1.82
N ARG A 104 -28.25 5.34 -0.90
CA ARG A 104 -28.96 6.60 -1.20
C ARG A 104 -28.00 7.70 -1.65
N VAL A 105 -26.86 7.86 -0.94
CA VAL A 105 -25.77 8.75 -1.30
C VAL A 105 -24.59 7.88 -1.78
N ARG A 106 -24.13 8.12 -3.00
CA ARG A 106 -23.01 7.39 -3.62
C ARG A 106 -21.93 8.39 -3.99
N ILE A 107 -20.83 8.35 -3.25
CA ILE A 107 -19.72 9.30 -3.36
C ILE A 107 -18.58 8.68 -4.16
N SER A 108 -17.92 9.43 -5.04
CA SER A 108 -16.70 9.07 -5.75
C SER A 108 -15.89 10.32 -6.09
N HIS A 109 -14.64 10.10 -6.49
CA HIS A 109 -13.84 11.17 -7.10
C HIS A 109 -14.23 11.38 -8.55
N GLU A 110 -14.08 12.62 -9.02
CA GLU A 110 -14.06 12.95 -10.45
C GLU A 110 -12.67 12.67 -10.98
N TYR A 111 -12.58 11.76 -11.95
CA TYR A 111 -11.33 11.37 -12.57
C TYR A 111 -11.22 11.95 -13.97
N ASP A 112 -9.97 12.18 -14.46
CA ASP A 112 -9.71 12.72 -15.80
C ASP A 112 -10.32 11.87 -16.93
N ASN A 113 -10.49 10.56 -16.68
CA ASN A 113 -11.14 9.62 -17.60
C ASN A 113 -12.66 9.49 -17.35
N GLY A 114 -13.24 10.38 -16.55
CA GLY A 114 -14.66 10.38 -16.23
C GLY A 114 -15.54 10.62 -17.46
N SER A 115 -16.74 10.07 -17.43
CA SER A 115 -17.74 10.20 -18.49
C SER A 115 -19.09 10.67 -17.91
N LEU A 116 -20.02 11.07 -18.81
CA LEU A 116 -21.38 11.41 -18.39
C LEU A 116 -22.11 10.25 -17.69
N LEU A 117 -21.73 8.99 -18.01
CA LEU A 117 -22.25 7.80 -17.32
C LEU A 117 -21.90 7.77 -15.84
N ASP A 118 -20.75 8.33 -15.46
CA ASP A 118 -20.32 8.36 -14.07
C ASP A 118 -21.30 9.12 -13.18
N ARG A 119 -21.92 10.19 -13.71
CA ARG A 119 -22.94 10.99 -13.02
C ARG A 119 -24.25 10.24 -12.80
N LEU A 120 -24.52 9.17 -13.58
CA LEU A 120 -25.66 8.28 -13.37
C LEU A 120 -25.36 7.19 -12.33
N LEU A 121 -24.09 6.82 -12.18
CA LEU A 121 -23.65 5.74 -11.30
C LEU A 121 -23.44 6.24 -9.86
N VAL A 122 -22.91 7.45 -9.70
CA VAL A 122 -22.71 8.13 -8.42
C VAL A 122 -23.44 9.48 -8.43
N ASN A 123 -23.86 9.95 -7.26
CA ASN A 123 -24.68 11.18 -7.17
C ASN A 123 -24.05 12.28 -6.32
N ARG A 124 -22.85 12.07 -5.83
CA ARG A 124 -21.99 13.08 -5.22
C ARG A 124 -20.54 12.83 -5.66
N THR A 125 -19.85 13.88 -6.01
CA THR A 125 -18.45 13.78 -6.44
C THR A 125 -17.59 14.84 -5.76
N VAL A 126 -16.32 14.53 -5.62
CA VAL A 126 -15.26 15.44 -5.20
C VAL A 126 -14.16 15.39 -6.25
N ALA A 127 -13.58 16.53 -6.59
CA ALA A 127 -12.47 16.59 -7.53
C ALA A 127 -11.28 15.81 -6.96
N GLN A 128 -10.64 15.00 -7.82
CA GLN A 128 -9.35 14.42 -7.46
C GLN A 128 -8.26 15.49 -7.56
N ASP A 129 -7.24 15.37 -6.72
CA ASP A 129 -6.10 16.27 -6.72
C ASP A 129 -4.80 15.47 -6.71
N TYR A 130 -4.03 15.53 -7.79
CA TYR A 130 -2.74 14.84 -7.92
C TYR A 130 -1.62 15.48 -7.08
N GLU A 131 -1.82 16.69 -6.58
CA GLU A 131 -0.89 17.39 -5.69
C GLU A 131 -1.11 17.03 -4.22
N ARG A 132 -2.17 16.26 -3.93
CA ARG A 132 -2.49 15.76 -2.58
C ARG A 132 -2.28 14.27 -2.47
N HIS A 133 -1.93 13.82 -1.27
CA HIS A 133 -1.86 12.40 -0.97
C HIS A 133 -3.23 11.73 -1.10
N SER A 134 -3.24 10.41 -1.38
CA SER A 134 -4.48 9.61 -1.51
C SER A 134 -5.34 9.65 -0.24
N ILE A 135 -4.73 9.75 0.94
CA ILE A 135 -5.43 9.93 2.22
C ILE A 135 -6.22 11.24 2.21
N ASP A 136 -5.59 12.35 1.81
CA ASP A 136 -6.24 13.67 1.79
C ASP A 136 -7.34 13.73 0.73
N ASN A 137 -7.14 13.05 -0.41
CA ASN A 137 -8.19 12.86 -1.41
C ASN A 137 -9.38 12.09 -0.82
N ASN A 138 -9.13 11.01 -0.05
CA ASN A 138 -10.19 10.25 0.59
C ASN A 138 -10.95 11.07 1.64
N LEU A 139 -10.24 11.83 2.47
CA LEU A 139 -10.84 12.72 3.47
C LEU A 139 -11.70 13.81 2.85
N ALA A 140 -11.36 14.29 1.66
CA ALA A 140 -12.17 15.28 0.93
C ALA A 140 -13.60 14.78 0.64
N CYS A 141 -13.85 13.45 0.64
CA CYS A 141 -15.19 12.89 0.49
C CYS A 141 -16.15 13.29 1.62
N LEU A 142 -15.65 13.68 2.79
CA LEU A 142 -16.48 14.16 3.92
C LEU A 142 -17.32 15.38 3.54
N ALA A 143 -16.80 16.26 2.68
CA ALA A 143 -17.53 17.43 2.21
C ALA A 143 -18.85 17.05 1.50
N CYS A 144 -18.88 15.89 0.83
CA CYS A 144 -20.10 15.37 0.20
C CYS A 144 -21.18 14.96 1.20
N LEU A 145 -20.81 14.77 2.48
CA LEU A 145 -21.73 14.49 3.59
C LEU A 145 -22.12 15.74 4.39
N GLY A 146 -21.57 16.90 4.00
CA GLY A 146 -21.70 18.13 4.78
C GLY A 146 -20.91 18.11 6.10
N ALA A 147 -19.99 17.15 6.25
CA ALA A 147 -19.12 17.01 7.40
C ALA A 147 -17.77 17.68 7.17
N LYS A 148 -17.17 18.13 8.25
CA LYS A 148 -15.76 18.54 8.30
C LYS A 148 -15.00 17.52 9.13
N ALA A 149 -13.69 17.41 8.90
CA ALA A 149 -12.84 16.57 9.71
C ALA A 149 -12.91 17.01 11.18
N VAL A 150 -13.08 16.05 12.08
CA VAL A 150 -13.19 16.23 13.54
C VAL A 150 -11.86 15.94 14.21
N LEU A 151 -11.13 14.96 13.67
CA LEU A 151 -9.80 14.59 14.18
C LEU A 151 -8.77 15.65 13.79
N ALA A 152 -7.89 15.98 14.73
CA ALA A 152 -6.82 16.96 14.52
C ALA A 152 -5.74 16.45 13.53
N GLU A 153 -5.52 15.14 13.53
CA GLU A 153 -4.51 14.48 12.69
C GLU A 153 -5.03 13.20 12.08
N HIS A 154 -4.52 12.91 10.90
CA HIS A 154 -4.82 11.68 10.16
C HIS A 154 -3.52 10.98 9.79
N ASP A 155 -3.51 9.65 9.88
CA ASP A 155 -2.37 8.82 9.49
C ASP A 155 -2.86 7.45 9.05
N TYR A 156 -1.98 6.63 8.46
CA TYR A 156 -2.27 5.22 8.25
C TYR A 156 -2.62 4.52 9.57
N GLU A 157 -3.57 3.60 9.51
CA GLU A 157 -3.95 2.83 10.68
C GLU A 157 -3.91 1.34 10.40
N ILE A 158 -3.16 0.63 11.23
CA ILE A 158 -3.12 -0.82 11.29
C ILE A 158 -3.14 -1.24 12.76
N TYR A 159 -4.09 -2.09 13.13
CA TYR A 159 -4.34 -2.50 14.52
C TYR A 159 -3.79 -3.90 14.74
N LEU A 160 -2.52 -4.00 15.10
CA LEU A 160 -1.84 -5.26 15.37
C LEU A 160 -2.28 -5.84 16.70
N SER A 161 -2.52 -7.15 16.74
CA SER A 161 -2.86 -7.87 17.97
C SER A 161 -1.62 -8.11 18.83
N ALA A 162 -1.84 -8.35 20.14
CA ALA A 162 -0.77 -8.72 21.05
C ALA A 162 -0.02 -9.99 20.60
N ALA A 163 -0.72 -10.94 19.96
CA ALA A 163 -0.09 -12.15 19.45
C ALA A 163 0.84 -11.89 18.25
N GLU A 164 0.48 -10.96 17.36
CA GLU A 164 1.34 -10.56 16.24
C GLU A 164 2.59 -9.81 16.70
N LEU A 165 2.43 -8.95 17.70
CA LEU A 165 3.55 -8.23 18.31
C LEU A 165 4.49 -9.18 19.05
N ALA A 166 3.95 -10.10 19.89
CA ALA A 166 4.74 -11.08 20.61
C ALA A 166 5.48 -12.02 19.65
N TRP A 167 4.87 -12.43 18.55
CA TRP A 167 5.53 -13.22 17.52
C TRP A 167 6.73 -12.50 16.91
N ALA A 168 6.61 -11.21 16.62
CA ALA A 168 7.70 -10.42 16.06
C ALA A 168 8.85 -10.27 17.07
N GLU A 169 8.53 -10.02 18.35
CA GLU A 169 9.51 -9.96 19.44
C GLU A 169 10.25 -11.29 19.61
N GLU A 170 9.52 -12.41 19.59
CA GLU A 170 10.09 -13.76 19.67
C GLU A 170 11.01 -14.05 18.47
N PHE A 171 10.60 -13.66 17.24
CA PHE A 171 11.44 -13.80 16.06
C PHE A 171 12.77 -13.03 16.23
N ILE A 172 12.72 -11.77 16.65
CA ILE A 172 13.91 -10.95 16.88
C ILE A 172 14.83 -11.57 17.96
N ALA A 173 14.25 -12.10 19.03
CA ALA A 173 15.01 -12.72 20.11
C ALA A 173 15.66 -14.04 19.67
N THR A 174 14.90 -14.92 19.02
CA THR A 174 15.38 -16.26 18.63
C THR A 174 16.37 -16.25 17.46
N THR A 175 16.35 -15.20 16.65
CA THR A 175 17.33 -14.98 15.57
C THR A 175 18.52 -14.10 15.97
N GLU A 176 18.63 -13.79 17.26
CA GLU A 176 19.74 -12.98 17.84
C GLU A 176 19.89 -11.59 17.18
N LEU A 177 18.77 -10.99 16.81
CA LEU A 177 18.75 -9.66 16.19
C LEU A 177 18.57 -8.51 17.19
N SER A 178 18.32 -8.81 18.45
CA SER A 178 18.14 -7.81 19.51
C SER A 178 19.36 -6.87 19.60
N GLY A 179 19.11 -5.57 19.51
CA GLY A 179 20.17 -4.55 19.56
C GLY A 179 20.98 -4.37 18.29
N ARG A 180 20.81 -5.20 17.27
CA ARG A 180 21.45 -5.04 15.96
C ARG A 180 20.73 -4.01 15.09
N PRO A 181 21.41 -3.29 14.19
CA PRO A 181 20.75 -2.57 13.12
C PRO A 181 20.07 -3.54 12.15
N ILE A 182 18.82 -3.22 11.76
CA ILE A 182 17.99 -4.07 10.89
C ILE A 182 17.56 -3.28 9.67
N LEU A 183 17.94 -3.76 8.49
CA LEU A 183 17.42 -3.30 7.20
C LEU A 183 16.29 -4.25 6.74
N GLY A 184 15.08 -3.74 6.62
CA GLY A 184 14.02 -4.44 5.89
C GLY A 184 14.16 -4.18 4.39
N LEU A 185 14.02 -5.22 3.57
CA LEU A 185 14.15 -5.15 2.13
C LEU A 185 12.97 -5.83 1.45
N HIS A 186 12.29 -5.14 0.53
CA HIS A 186 11.27 -5.74 -0.33
C HIS A 186 11.65 -5.58 -1.80
N VAL A 187 11.86 -6.69 -2.47
CA VAL A 187 12.33 -6.74 -3.87
C VAL A 187 11.22 -6.82 -4.90
N GLY A 188 9.98 -6.97 -4.43
CA GLY A 188 8.80 -7.18 -5.25
C GLY A 188 8.08 -5.91 -5.69
N SER A 189 7.00 -6.15 -6.39
CA SER A 189 5.98 -5.15 -6.71
C SER A 189 4.66 -5.87 -7.00
N GLY A 190 3.55 -5.15 -7.18
CA GLY A 190 2.27 -5.80 -7.47
C GLY A 190 2.33 -6.70 -8.71
N GLY A 191 1.74 -7.91 -8.63
CA GLY A 191 1.77 -8.94 -9.69
C GLY A 191 0.76 -8.72 -10.83
N THR A 192 -0.09 -7.68 -10.77
CA THR A 192 -1.14 -7.45 -11.78
C THR A 192 -0.68 -6.54 -12.92
N LYS A 193 -1.22 -6.73 -14.12
CA LYS A 193 -0.89 -5.97 -15.34
C LYS A 193 0.62 -6.05 -15.63
N ASN A 194 1.25 -4.91 -15.96
CA ASN A 194 2.69 -4.79 -16.17
C ASN A 194 3.43 -4.17 -14.97
N LEU A 195 2.82 -4.18 -13.78
CA LEU A 195 3.43 -3.64 -12.57
C LEU A 195 4.75 -4.33 -12.15
N PRO A 196 4.99 -5.63 -12.44
CA PRO A 196 6.31 -6.23 -12.20
C PRO A 196 7.46 -5.52 -12.91
N LEU A 197 7.20 -4.80 -14.01
CA LEU A 197 8.22 -4.04 -14.73
C LEU A 197 8.73 -2.78 -13.99
N ARG A 198 8.18 -2.45 -12.82
CA ARG A 198 8.70 -1.40 -11.94
C ARG A 198 9.63 -1.93 -10.84
N ARG A 199 9.91 -3.23 -10.83
CA ARG A 199 10.90 -3.81 -9.92
C ARG A 199 12.29 -3.30 -10.25
N TRP A 200 13.04 -2.93 -9.23
CA TRP A 200 14.46 -2.69 -9.39
C TRP A 200 15.16 -4.02 -9.71
N PRO A 201 16.17 -4.06 -10.61
CA PRO A 201 16.76 -5.33 -11.02
C PRO A 201 17.31 -6.14 -9.86
N LEU A 202 17.09 -7.46 -9.84
CA LEU A 202 17.59 -8.32 -8.77
C LEU A 202 19.11 -8.25 -8.63
N GLY A 203 19.85 -8.11 -9.74
CA GLY A 203 21.31 -7.92 -9.72
C GLY A 203 21.74 -6.69 -8.92
N HIS A 204 20.94 -5.61 -8.93
CA HIS A 204 21.21 -4.42 -8.14
C HIS A 204 20.98 -4.66 -6.64
N TYR A 205 19.95 -5.42 -6.26
CA TYR A 205 19.74 -5.84 -4.88
C TYR A 205 20.86 -6.74 -4.38
N LEU A 206 21.32 -7.69 -5.20
CA LEU A 206 22.45 -8.57 -4.87
C LEU A 206 23.74 -7.77 -4.64
N GLU A 207 24.04 -6.82 -5.52
CA GLU A 207 25.18 -5.92 -5.36
C GLU A 207 25.05 -5.08 -4.10
N LEU A 208 23.88 -4.48 -3.84
CA LEU A 208 23.63 -3.68 -2.64
C LEU A 208 23.84 -4.50 -1.36
N VAL A 209 23.25 -5.69 -1.28
CA VAL A 209 23.36 -6.59 -0.13
C VAL A 209 24.83 -6.97 0.08
N GLY A 210 25.52 -7.43 -0.96
CA GLY A 210 26.93 -7.80 -0.83
C GLY A 210 27.85 -6.65 -0.43
N ARG A 211 27.54 -5.41 -0.82
CA ARG A 211 28.28 -4.21 -0.34
C ARG A 211 27.99 -3.92 1.12
N LEU A 212 26.73 -3.99 1.54
CA LEU A 212 26.33 -3.75 2.93
C LEU A 212 26.91 -4.80 3.88
N GLU A 213 26.90 -6.10 3.52
CA GLU A 213 27.48 -7.17 4.33
C GLU A 213 28.97 -6.96 4.58
N ARG A 214 29.72 -6.47 3.57
CA ARG A 214 31.15 -6.17 3.72
C ARG A 214 31.42 -4.93 4.58
N ALA A 215 30.60 -3.89 4.42
CA ALA A 215 30.78 -2.61 5.12
C ALA A 215 30.22 -2.61 6.53
N ARG A 216 29.18 -3.40 6.80
CA ARG A 216 28.42 -3.45 8.05
C ARG A 216 28.18 -4.88 8.52
N PRO A 217 29.23 -5.57 9.00
CA PRO A 217 29.08 -6.95 9.44
C PRO A 217 28.09 -7.14 10.60
N GLU A 218 27.71 -6.10 11.33
CA GLU A 218 26.68 -6.11 12.37
C GLU A 218 25.24 -6.00 11.82
N LEU A 219 25.06 -5.52 10.59
CA LEU A 219 23.76 -5.29 9.99
C LEU A 219 23.04 -6.61 9.70
N ALA A 220 21.79 -6.72 10.13
CA ALA A 220 20.88 -7.77 9.70
C ALA A 220 19.97 -7.28 8.56
N ILE A 221 19.69 -8.13 7.59
CA ILE A 221 18.83 -7.83 6.45
C ILE A 221 17.64 -8.78 6.49
N LEU A 222 16.43 -8.25 6.62
CA LEU A 222 15.19 -9.01 6.59
C LEU A 222 14.50 -8.85 5.23
N LEU A 223 14.29 -9.95 4.52
CA LEU A 223 13.60 -9.99 3.24
C LEU A 223 12.09 -10.07 3.46
N PHE A 224 11.37 -9.05 3.03
CA PHE A 224 9.91 -9.01 3.07
C PHE A 224 9.33 -9.32 1.70
N GLY A 225 8.23 -10.06 1.66
CA GLY A 225 7.53 -10.42 0.43
C GLY A 225 6.59 -11.58 0.65
N GLY A 226 6.03 -12.07 -0.45
CA GLY A 226 5.13 -13.20 -0.48
C GLY A 226 5.60 -14.28 -1.45
N PRO A 227 4.68 -15.19 -1.84
CA PRO A 227 5.00 -16.24 -2.81
C PRO A 227 5.50 -15.73 -4.17
N GLU A 228 5.14 -14.48 -4.52
CA GLU A 228 5.54 -13.85 -5.79
C GLU A 228 7.04 -13.49 -5.84
N GLU A 229 7.71 -13.38 -4.68
CA GLU A 229 9.13 -13.02 -4.54
C GLU A 229 10.01 -14.20 -4.11
N GLN A 230 9.46 -15.41 -4.03
CA GLN A 230 10.18 -16.58 -3.50
C GLN A 230 11.48 -16.90 -4.28
N SER A 231 11.48 -16.75 -5.60
CA SER A 231 12.66 -16.99 -6.44
C SER A 231 13.76 -15.97 -6.19
N GLU A 232 13.39 -14.69 -6.04
CA GLU A 232 14.30 -13.59 -5.75
C GLU A 232 14.88 -13.73 -4.34
N HIS A 233 14.06 -14.09 -3.35
CA HIS A 233 14.51 -14.35 -1.99
C HIS A 233 15.49 -15.53 -1.93
N ALA A 234 15.19 -16.63 -2.62
CA ALA A 234 16.10 -17.79 -2.68
C ALA A 234 17.47 -17.42 -3.23
N ARG A 235 17.53 -16.57 -4.27
CA ARG A 235 18.80 -16.10 -4.83
C ARG A 235 19.54 -15.19 -3.86
N LEU A 236 18.87 -14.23 -3.22
CA LEU A 236 19.50 -13.36 -2.24
C LEU A 236 20.08 -14.16 -1.07
N LEU A 237 19.36 -15.14 -0.57
CA LEU A 237 19.84 -16.03 0.50
C LEU A 237 21.03 -16.89 0.06
N ALA A 238 21.04 -17.37 -1.17
CA ALA A 238 22.11 -18.22 -1.69
C ALA A 238 23.41 -17.44 -1.97
N GLU A 239 23.30 -16.17 -2.39
CA GLU A 239 24.45 -15.31 -2.72
C GLU A 239 24.95 -14.50 -1.51
N ALA A 240 24.15 -14.40 -0.42
CA ALA A 240 24.55 -13.75 0.82
C ALA A 240 25.64 -14.55 1.55
N GLY A 241 26.79 -13.92 1.74
CA GLY A 241 27.98 -14.60 2.27
C GLY A 241 28.04 -14.73 3.79
N GLY A 242 27.21 -13.98 4.55
CA GLY A 242 27.40 -13.78 5.98
C GLY A 242 26.37 -14.39 6.93
N GLY A 243 25.35 -15.08 6.42
CA GLY A 243 24.29 -15.69 7.26
C GLY A 243 23.38 -14.69 8.01
N ARG A 244 23.43 -13.41 7.63
CA ARG A 244 22.65 -12.32 8.26
C ARG A 244 21.55 -11.78 7.37
N VAL A 245 21.36 -12.37 6.19
CA VAL A 245 20.19 -12.16 5.35
C VAL A 245 19.18 -13.23 5.72
N LEU A 246 18.02 -12.82 6.20
CA LEU A 246 16.98 -13.71 6.69
C LEU A 246 15.68 -13.47 5.92
N HIS A 247 14.95 -14.52 5.63
CA HIS A 247 13.59 -14.45 5.12
C HIS A 247 12.64 -14.93 6.23
N PRO A 248 11.99 -14.00 6.97
CA PRO A 248 11.01 -14.38 7.97
C PRO A 248 9.79 -14.96 7.26
N ALA A 249 9.38 -16.17 7.66
CA ALA A 249 8.20 -16.82 7.11
C ALA A 249 6.91 -16.20 7.69
N THR A 250 6.66 -14.93 7.34
CA THR A 250 5.45 -14.22 7.77
C THR A 250 4.22 -14.84 7.13
N ARG A 251 3.21 -15.14 7.94
CA ARG A 251 1.94 -15.74 7.49
C ARG A 251 1.12 -14.78 6.63
N ASP A 252 1.18 -13.48 6.96
CA ASP A 252 0.38 -12.44 6.35
C ASP A 252 1.03 -11.05 6.48
N LEU A 253 0.40 -10.04 5.90
CA LEU A 253 0.88 -8.66 5.94
C LEU A 253 0.88 -8.05 7.34
N ARG A 254 0.09 -8.58 8.29
CA ARG A 254 0.03 -8.07 9.67
C ARG A 254 1.24 -8.54 10.47
N GLN A 255 1.62 -9.82 10.34
CA GLN A 255 2.89 -10.30 10.91
C GLN A 255 4.08 -9.57 10.30
N ALA A 256 4.05 -9.34 8.98
CA ALA A 256 5.09 -8.54 8.32
C ALA A 256 5.13 -7.11 8.88
N ALA A 257 3.98 -6.46 9.10
CA ALA A 257 3.91 -5.14 9.70
C ALA A 257 4.42 -5.13 11.16
N ALA A 258 4.12 -6.17 11.94
CA ALA A 258 4.66 -6.32 13.31
C ALA A 258 6.19 -6.39 13.29
N LEU A 259 6.76 -7.15 12.36
CA LEU A 259 8.21 -7.28 12.22
C LEU A 259 8.88 -6.03 11.66
N LEU A 260 8.22 -5.31 10.73
CA LEU A 260 8.70 -4.03 10.19
C LEU A 260 8.93 -2.97 11.30
N ARG A 261 8.23 -3.04 12.42
CA ARG A 261 8.44 -2.14 13.57
C ARG A 261 9.83 -2.26 14.19
N HIS A 262 10.50 -3.37 13.98
CA HIS A 262 11.87 -3.63 14.46
C HIS A 262 12.93 -3.23 13.44
N CYS A 263 12.54 -2.84 12.23
CA CYS A 263 13.49 -2.34 11.22
C CYS A 263 13.88 -0.89 11.51
N ASP A 264 15.15 -0.60 11.44
CA ASP A 264 15.68 0.77 11.51
C ASP A 264 15.61 1.48 10.16
N VAL A 265 15.81 0.70 9.10
CA VAL A 265 15.76 1.16 7.72
C VAL A 265 14.88 0.19 6.91
N PHE A 266 14.09 0.72 5.98
CA PHE A 266 13.33 -0.09 5.04
C PHE A 266 13.50 0.43 3.62
N LEU A 267 13.89 -0.44 2.69
CA LEU A 267 14.08 -0.12 1.29
C LEU A 267 13.13 -0.91 0.41
N SER A 268 12.42 -0.22 -0.48
CA SER A 268 11.53 -0.83 -1.48
C SER A 268 11.31 0.10 -2.67
N VAL A 269 10.65 -0.40 -3.68
CA VAL A 269 9.93 0.41 -4.66
C VAL A 269 8.53 0.75 -4.12
N ASP A 270 7.69 1.44 -4.92
CA ASP A 270 6.27 1.67 -4.63
C ASP A 270 5.47 0.35 -4.56
N THR A 271 5.17 -0.11 -3.35
CA THR A 271 4.46 -1.37 -3.04
C THR A 271 3.63 -1.23 -1.75
N VAL A 272 2.83 -2.27 -1.44
CA VAL A 272 2.13 -2.35 -0.15
C VAL A 272 3.08 -2.27 1.04
N PHE A 273 4.28 -2.85 0.93
CA PHE A 273 5.26 -2.83 2.01
C PHE A 273 5.81 -1.43 2.27
N MET A 274 5.93 -0.58 1.25
CA MET A 274 6.27 0.84 1.42
C MET A 274 5.24 1.54 2.32
N HIS A 275 3.95 1.29 2.09
CA HIS A 275 2.88 1.88 2.89
C HIS A 275 2.80 1.27 4.29
N LEU A 276 3.08 -0.04 4.43
CA LEU A 276 3.16 -0.68 5.74
C LEU A 276 4.31 -0.11 6.57
N ALA A 277 5.48 0.07 5.97
CA ALA A 277 6.63 0.69 6.65
C ALA A 277 6.30 2.10 7.15
N ALA A 278 5.59 2.90 6.34
CA ALA A 278 5.11 4.22 6.76
C ALA A 278 4.05 4.11 7.87
N ALA A 279 3.13 3.14 7.79
CA ALA A 279 2.07 2.94 8.78
C ALA A 279 2.62 2.55 10.16
N VAL A 280 3.69 1.75 10.20
CA VAL A 280 4.34 1.34 11.46
C VAL A 280 5.52 2.25 11.85
N LYS A 281 5.73 3.35 11.11
CA LYS A 281 6.73 4.39 11.39
C LYS A 281 8.17 3.89 11.41
N VAL A 282 8.57 3.11 10.41
CA VAL A 282 9.99 2.77 10.24
C VAL A 282 10.82 4.05 10.11
N PRO A 283 11.85 4.26 10.93
CA PRO A 283 12.56 5.55 10.99
C PRO A 283 13.29 5.94 9.71
N GLY A 284 13.94 4.98 9.05
CA GLY A 284 14.74 5.19 7.85
C GLY A 284 14.04 4.62 6.61
N GLN A 285 13.02 5.28 6.06
CA GLN A 285 12.34 4.77 4.87
C GLN A 285 13.03 5.24 3.59
N ILE A 286 13.36 4.32 2.69
CA ILE A 286 14.02 4.58 1.40
C ILE A 286 13.15 4.00 0.29
N VAL A 287 12.87 4.82 -0.70
CA VAL A 287 12.04 4.45 -1.85
C VAL A 287 12.83 4.64 -3.13
N ILE A 288 12.93 3.60 -3.95
CA ILE A 288 13.47 3.69 -5.30
C ILE A 288 12.38 4.22 -6.22
N GLU A 289 12.66 5.33 -6.91
CA GLU A 289 11.71 6.00 -7.78
C GLU A 289 11.35 5.12 -8.99
N THR A 290 10.06 4.84 -9.12
CA THR A 290 9.49 4.07 -10.21
C THR A 290 8.82 4.97 -11.25
N PRO A 291 8.53 4.51 -12.47
CA PRO A 291 7.74 5.26 -13.44
C PRO A 291 6.34 5.65 -12.95
N THR A 292 5.83 4.99 -11.92
CA THR A 292 4.50 5.27 -11.33
C THR A 292 4.54 6.21 -10.14
N TRP A 293 5.73 6.65 -9.71
CA TRP A 293 5.89 7.50 -8.54
C TRP A 293 5.17 8.85 -8.71
N ASN A 294 4.45 9.28 -7.67
CA ASN A 294 3.79 10.57 -7.62
C ASN A 294 3.39 10.92 -6.17
N LYS A 295 2.99 12.18 -5.91
CA LYS A 295 2.59 12.65 -4.58
C LYS A 295 1.46 11.85 -3.93
N PRO A 296 0.38 11.47 -4.63
CA PRO A 296 -0.70 10.68 -4.05
C PRO A 296 -0.28 9.39 -3.36
N ILE A 297 0.85 8.78 -3.73
CA ILE A 297 1.26 7.47 -3.22
C ILE A 297 2.54 7.49 -2.37
N GLN A 298 3.15 8.65 -2.16
CA GLN A 298 4.37 8.71 -1.32
C GLN A 298 4.07 8.27 0.13
N PRO A 299 5.11 7.90 0.94
CA PRO A 299 4.91 7.66 2.37
C PRO A 299 4.23 8.85 3.05
N TYR A 300 3.11 8.62 3.73
CA TYR A 300 2.34 9.66 4.37
C TYR A 300 2.82 9.87 5.80
N ARG A 301 3.14 11.12 6.17
CA ARG A 301 3.61 11.50 7.51
C ARG A 301 4.72 10.59 8.07
N ASN A 302 5.53 10.04 7.18
CA ASN A 302 6.74 9.31 7.52
C ASN A 302 7.90 9.87 6.69
N PRO A 303 8.98 10.38 7.30
CA PRO A 303 10.14 10.84 6.56
C PRO A 303 10.71 9.74 5.67
N PHE A 304 11.05 10.07 4.43
CA PHE A 304 11.63 9.11 3.50
C PHE A 304 12.68 9.75 2.60
N VAL A 305 13.57 8.94 2.08
CA VAL A 305 14.55 9.32 1.05
C VAL A 305 14.09 8.70 -0.28
N LEU A 306 13.93 9.53 -1.30
CA LEU A 306 13.65 9.09 -2.67
C LEU A 306 14.96 8.93 -3.42
N VAL A 307 15.32 7.69 -3.76
CA VAL A 307 16.43 7.39 -4.67
C VAL A 307 15.93 7.66 -6.09
N LYS A 308 16.32 8.78 -6.65
CA LYS A 308 15.78 9.30 -7.91
C LYS A 308 16.15 8.41 -9.10
N ASN A 309 15.18 8.23 -9.97
CA ASN A 309 15.38 7.57 -11.26
C ASN A 309 15.72 8.63 -12.32
N PRO A 310 16.92 8.61 -12.91
CA PRO A 310 17.36 9.66 -13.84
C PRO A 310 16.52 9.72 -15.13
N VAL A 311 15.83 8.63 -15.50
CA VAL A 311 15.01 8.56 -16.71
C VAL A 311 13.61 9.13 -16.49
N VAL A 312 13.05 9.01 -15.28
CA VAL A 312 11.65 9.38 -15.01
C VAL A 312 11.48 10.64 -14.15
N ALA A 313 12.54 11.15 -13.53
CA ALA A 313 12.47 12.27 -12.61
C ALA A 313 11.64 13.44 -13.15
N GLY A 314 10.57 13.78 -12.43
CA GLY A 314 9.62 14.83 -12.82
C GLY A 314 8.61 14.46 -13.92
N ARG A 315 8.64 13.23 -14.45
CA ARG A 315 7.78 12.75 -15.56
C ARG A 315 6.86 11.59 -15.17
N ASN A 316 6.72 11.33 -13.90
CA ASN A 316 6.07 10.14 -13.36
C ASN A 316 4.61 9.97 -13.85
N LEU A 317 3.82 11.04 -13.84
CA LEU A 317 2.43 11.00 -14.30
C LEU A 317 2.28 10.77 -15.83
N GLU A 318 3.33 10.94 -16.62
CA GLU A 318 3.32 10.62 -18.04
C GLU A 318 3.31 9.11 -18.29
N TYR A 319 3.94 8.33 -17.38
CA TYR A 319 4.00 6.89 -17.47
C TYR A 319 2.73 6.23 -16.93
N TYR A 320 2.16 6.75 -15.83
CA TYR A 320 1.00 6.15 -15.19
C TYR A 320 0.06 7.21 -14.62
N ARG A 321 -1.19 7.17 -15.09
CA ARG A 321 -2.32 7.83 -14.43
C ARG A 321 -3.27 6.75 -13.96
N TYR A 322 -4.10 7.01 -12.97
CA TYR A 322 -5.04 6.04 -12.41
C TYR A 322 -6.22 5.73 -13.34
N ASP A 323 -5.95 5.59 -14.64
CA ASP A 323 -6.92 5.17 -15.67
C ASP A 323 -7.09 3.65 -15.75
N GLY A 324 -6.30 2.91 -15.00
CA GLY A 324 -6.37 1.46 -14.92
C GLY A 324 -5.62 0.69 -16.02
N ARG A 325 -4.91 1.37 -16.93
CA ARG A 325 -4.23 0.71 -18.07
C ARG A 325 -2.86 0.13 -17.76
N GLY A 326 -2.24 0.56 -16.67
CA GLY A 326 -0.89 0.17 -16.29
C GLY A 326 0.17 1.19 -16.72
N ILE A 327 1.44 0.78 -16.67
CA ILE A 327 2.58 1.65 -16.99
C ILE A 327 2.75 1.71 -18.50
N ARG A 328 2.94 2.90 -19.04
CA ARG A 328 3.23 3.12 -20.45
C ARG A 328 4.67 2.73 -20.77
N GLY A 329 4.89 2.17 -21.96
CA GLY A 329 6.20 1.77 -22.45
C GLY A 329 6.29 0.28 -22.77
N THR A 330 7.32 -0.09 -23.50
CA THR A 330 7.63 -1.49 -23.77
C THR A 330 8.29 -2.13 -22.55
N PRO A 331 8.23 -3.48 -22.39
CA PRO A 331 8.94 -4.15 -21.31
C PRO A 331 10.44 -3.81 -21.27
N GLN A 332 11.08 -3.72 -22.43
CA GLN A 332 12.50 -3.36 -22.54
C GLN A 332 12.78 -1.94 -22.06
N ALA A 333 11.95 -0.97 -22.47
CA ALA A 333 12.10 0.42 -22.06
C ALA A 333 11.90 0.59 -20.54
N LEU A 334 10.91 -0.10 -19.96
CA LEU A 334 10.66 -0.05 -18.52
C LEU A 334 11.75 -0.76 -17.72
N ALA A 335 12.24 -1.90 -18.18
CA ALA A 335 13.37 -2.59 -17.56
C ALA A 335 14.65 -1.73 -17.60
N HIS A 336 14.95 -1.10 -18.74
CA HIS A 336 16.06 -0.15 -18.85
C HIS A 336 15.90 1.05 -17.91
N CYS A 337 14.69 1.61 -17.84
CA CYS A 337 14.34 2.69 -16.93
C CYS A 337 14.63 2.32 -15.48
N MET A 338 14.20 1.13 -15.02
CA MET A 338 14.45 0.70 -13.64
C MET A 338 15.93 0.35 -13.40
N ALA A 339 16.62 -0.19 -14.40
CA ALA A 339 18.06 -0.46 -14.32
C ALA A 339 18.93 0.82 -14.27
N SER A 340 18.41 1.96 -14.67
CA SER A 340 19.13 3.23 -14.64
C SER A 340 19.32 3.82 -13.22
N VAL A 341 18.57 3.32 -12.21
CA VAL A 341 18.76 3.75 -10.81
C VAL A 341 20.03 3.11 -10.25
N PRO A 342 21.07 3.92 -9.93
CA PRO A 342 22.36 3.38 -9.53
C PRO A 342 22.31 2.72 -8.14
N VAL A 343 23.01 1.60 -8.00
CA VAL A 343 23.18 0.91 -6.70
C VAL A 343 23.88 1.84 -5.69
N GLU A 344 24.83 2.65 -6.15
CA GLU A 344 25.58 3.60 -5.30
C GLU A 344 24.64 4.56 -4.55
N GLU A 345 23.59 5.09 -5.22
CA GLU A 345 22.65 6.02 -4.58
C GLU A 345 21.80 5.31 -3.52
N ALA A 346 21.35 4.08 -3.79
CA ALA A 346 20.63 3.27 -2.82
C ALA A 346 21.54 2.92 -1.61
N TYR A 347 22.78 2.54 -1.88
CA TYR A 347 23.77 2.23 -0.84
C TYR A 347 24.02 3.45 0.07
N ARG A 348 24.26 4.64 -0.49
CA ARG A 348 24.46 5.88 0.28
C ARG A 348 23.22 6.21 1.13
N ALA A 349 22.02 6.08 0.56
CA ALA A 349 20.79 6.33 1.28
C ALA A 349 20.63 5.40 2.51
N VAL A 350 20.96 4.10 2.37
CA VAL A 350 20.94 3.14 3.48
C VAL A 350 21.98 3.51 4.53
N GLU A 351 23.21 3.79 4.11
CA GLU A 351 24.30 4.17 5.03
C GLU A 351 23.97 5.44 5.84
N GLU A 352 23.40 6.45 5.19
CA GLU A 352 22.99 7.69 5.87
C GLU A 352 21.82 7.47 6.83
N ALA A 353 20.86 6.62 6.45
CA ALA A 353 19.74 6.29 7.34
C ALA A 353 20.19 5.52 8.57
N LEU A 354 21.12 4.56 8.42
CA LEU A 354 21.69 3.80 9.54
C LEU A 354 22.52 4.69 10.49
N LYS A 355 23.23 5.70 9.98
CA LYS A 355 23.99 6.64 10.83
C LYS A 355 23.10 7.52 11.71
N ARG A 356 21.89 7.83 11.29
CA ARG A 356 20.95 8.65 12.08
C ARG A 356 20.35 7.91 13.28
N ARG A 357 20.50 6.58 13.34
CA ARG A 357 20.11 5.76 14.49
C ARG A 357 21.08 5.92 15.68
N SER A 358 22.35 6.16 15.39
CA SER A 358 23.44 6.32 16.38
C SER A 358 23.37 7.67 17.07
#